data_d850867f1bd1088b2b8053740f44b74f
#
_entry.id   d850867f1bd1088b2b8053740f44b74f
#
_cell.length_a   1.000
_cell.length_b   1.000
_cell.length_c   1.000
_cell.angle_alpha   90.00
_cell.angle_beta   90.00
_cell.angle_gamma   90.00
#
_symmetry.space_group_name_H-M   'P 1'
#
loop_
_entity.id
_entity.type
_entity.pdbx_description
1 polymer ?
#
loop_
_entity_poly.entity_id
_entity_poly.type
_entity_poly.pdbx_seq_one_letter_code
_entity_poly.pdbx_strand_id
1 'polypeptide(L)'
;MLVGMLKNPALYNPIRRPEMVLERRNTVLFQMRRAHHINQAEYDSLKALPLGLDFNRSDHKEGIAPYFREWIRLTLTAPEPKRENYASWQAQKFYEDSLQWVNNPAYGWIHKNPKSDGSLYNIYKDGLKIHTTLDSRLQKFAEQSLEEHLGNELQPKFFQSKSVKGKHADMPFSSKISKSQAEEIINRAAKNSDRYRALKKAGASEAEITKNFNTATEMKVFSWQGEVDTVLTPMDSIKYHKFFLRAGMMSVDPHNGHIKVYVGGPNFKYFQYDMV
;
A
#
# COMPACT_ATOMS: atom_id res chain seq x y z
N MET A 1 -14.84 -20.58 17.72
CA MET A 1 -13.94 -19.42 17.92
C MET A 1 -14.70 -18.09 17.96
N LEU A 2 -15.48 -17.72 16.94
CA LEU A 2 -16.20 -16.44 16.85
C LEU A 2 -17.07 -16.13 18.07
N VAL A 3 -17.89 -17.08 18.52
CA VAL A 3 -18.73 -16.94 19.74
C VAL A 3 -17.89 -16.59 20.97
N GLY A 4 -16.70 -17.18 21.09
CA GLY A 4 -15.78 -16.86 22.20
C GLY A 4 -15.28 -15.42 22.19
N MET A 5 -15.10 -14.83 21.01
CA MET A 5 -14.64 -13.44 20.84
C MET A 5 -15.70 -12.39 21.17
N LEU A 6 -17.00 -12.73 21.10
CA LEU A 6 -18.10 -11.80 21.39
C LEU A 6 -18.04 -11.24 22.82
N LYS A 7 -17.47 -11.98 23.77
CA LYS A 7 -17.33 -11.52 25.16
C LYS A 7 -16.41 -10.27 25.26
N ASN A 8 -15.31 -10.28 24.54
CA ASN A 8 -14.36 -9.15 24.47
C ASN A 8 -13.45 -9.32 23.24
N PRO A 9 -13.78 -8.69 22.09
CA PRO A 9 -13.01 -8.84 20.84
C PRO A 9 -11.55 -8.38 20.95
N ALA A 10 -11.26 -7.41 21.80
CA ALA A 10 -9.90 -6.90 21.99
C ALA A 10 -9.04 -7.88 22.80
N LEU A 11 -9.62 -8.48 23.86
CA LEU A 11 -8.93 -9.44 24.71
C LEU A 11 -8.73 -10.78 23.99
N TYR A 12 -9.76 -11.28 23.30
CA TYR A 12 -9.74 -12.54 22.58
C TYR A 12 -9.45 -12.37 21.09
N ASN A 13 -8.48 -11.50 20.77
CA ASN A 13 -8.02 -11.30 19.39
C ASN A 13 -7.07 -12.45 19.00
N PRO A 14 -7.41 -13.27 17.98
CA PRO A 14 -6.63 -14.48 17.65
C PRO A 14 -5.25 -14.18 17.06
N ILE A 15 -5.06 -12.98 16.48
CA ILE A 15 -3.77 -12.55 15.94
C ILE A 15 -2.83 -12.06 17.05
N ARG A 16 -3.38 -11.32 18.01
CA ARG A 16 -2.58 -10.71 19.07
C ARG A 16 -2.37 -11.62 20.29
N ARG A 17 -3.34 -12.51 20.55
CA ARG A 17 -3.37 -13.35 21.75
C ARG A 17 -3.91 -14.75 21.44
N PRO A 18 -3.22 -15.54 20.60
CA PRO A 18 -3.71 -16.83 20.12
C PRO A 18 -3.97 -17.83 21.27
N GLU A 19 -3.12 -17.84 22.30
CA GLU A 19 -3.27 -18.74 23.46
C GLU A 19 -4.56 -18.47 24.23
N MET A 20 -4.84 -17.21 24.54
CA MET A 20 -6.08 -16.82 25.25
C MET A 20 -7.34 -17.14 24.42
N VAL A 21 -7.24 -17.03 23.09
CA VAL A 21 -8.35 -17.41 22.20
C VAL A 21 -8.54 -18.92 22.17
N LEU A 22 -7.46 -19.69 22.21
CA LEU A 22 -7.51 -21.16 22.29
C LEU A 22 -8.21 -21.61 23.57
N GLU A 23 -7.84 -21.07 24.72
CA GLU A 23 -8.48 -21.33 26.01
C GLU A 23 -9.96 -20.93 25.98
N ARG A 24 -10.27 -19.77 25.44
CA ARG A 24 -11.64 -19.28 25.32
C ARG A 24 -12.49 -20.17 24.41
N ARG A 25 -11.94 -20.61 23.26
CA ARG A 25 -12.58 -21.59 22.38
C ARG A 25 -12.91 -22.88 23.13
N ASN A 26 -11.93 -23.39 23.87
CA ASN A 26 -12.09 -24.64 24.64
C ASN A 26 -13.16 -24.51 25.73
N THR A 27 -13.25 -23.32 26.36
CA THR A 27 -14.35 -23.03 27.32
C THR A 27 -15.71 -23.07 26.63
N VAL A 28 -15.83 -22.50 25.42
CA VAL A 28 -17.08 -22.53 24.63
C VAL A 28 -17.43 -23.98 24.26
N LEU A 29 -16.44 -24.74 23.75
CA LEU A 29 -16.66 -26.18 23.43
C LEU A 29 -17.10 -26.99 24.64
N PHE A 30 -16.52 -26.72 25.81
CA PHE A 30 -16.96 -27.36 27.06
C PHE A 30 -18.43 -27.05 27.38
N GLN A 31 -18.87 -25.80 27.24
CA GLN A 31 -20.26 -25.41 27.46
C GLN A 31 -21.21 -26.06 26.43
N MET A 32 -20.78 -26.14 25.15
CA MET A 32 -21.54 -26.85 24.12
C MET A 32 -21.73 -28.33 24.45
N ARG A 33 -20.68 -29.00 24.93
CA ARG A 33 -20.79 -30.40 25.42
C ARG A 33 -21.74 -30.49 26.59
N ARG A 34 -21.64 -29.60 27.60
CA ARG A 34 -22.50 -29.56 28.76
C ARG A 34 -23.99 -29.37 28.40
N ALA A 35 -24.21 -28.56 27.35
CA ALA A 35 -25.56 -28.32 26.82
C ALA A 35 -26.04 -29.39 25.82
N HIS A 36 -25.30 -30.48 25.65
CA HIS A 36 -25.60 -31.61 24.74
C HIS A 36 -25.65 -31.21 23.24
N HIS A 37 -25.02 -30.09 22.86
CA HIS A 37 -24.88 -29.71 21.45
C HIS A 37 -23.78 -30.47 20.72
N ILE A 38 -22.79 -31.00 21.44
CA ILE A 38 -21.74 -31.88 20.94
C ILE A 38 -21.52 -33.02 21.95
N ASN A 39 -21.08 -34.18 21.46
CA ASN A 39 -20.76 -35.33 22.31
C ASN A 39 -19.31 -35.26 22.84
N GLN A 40 -18.90 -36.22 23.67
CA GLN A 40 -17.57 -36.25 24.29
C GLN A 40 -16.47 -36.42 23.23
N ALA A 41 -16.66 -37.33 22.25
CA ALA A 41 -15.66 -37.59 21.22
C ALA A 41 -15.43 -36.37 20.30
N GLU A 42 -16.52 -35.68 19.96
CA GLU A 42 -16.44 -34.42 19.19
C GLU A 42 -15.73 -33.33 20.01
N TYR A 43 -16.03 -33.20 21.30
CA TYR A 43 -15.33 -32.23 22.16
C TYR A 43 -13.82 -32.49 22.19
N ASP A 44 -13.40 -33.75 22.41
CA ASP A 44 -11.98 -34.09 22.50
C ASP A 44 -11.25 -33.86 21.17
N SER A 45 -11.88 -34.23 20.05
CA SER A 45 -11.38 -33.99 18.72
C SER A 45 -11.22 -32.50 18.43
N LEU A 46 -12.26 -31.69 18.64
CA LEU A 46 -12.25 -30.26 18.38
C LEU A 46 -11.30 -29.47 19.28
N LYS A 47 -11.14 -29.90 20.54
CA LYS A 47 -10.21 -29.31 21.50
C LYS A 47 -8.76 -29.48 21.08
N ALA A 48 -8.42 -30.61 20.45
CA ALA A 48 -7.06 -30.93 20.00
C ALA A 48 -6.65 -30.13 18.76
N LEU A 49 -7.59 -29.60 17.98
CA LEU A 49 -7.30 -28.86 16.77
C LEU A 49 -6.60 -27.51 17.07
N PRO A 50 -5.62 -27.09 16.26
CA PRO A 50 -5.10 -25.73 16.30
C PRO A 50 -6.17 -24.70 15.93
N LEU A 51 -5.90 -23.41 16.09
CA LEU A 51 -6.88 -22.35 15.74
C LEU A 51 -7.17 -22.28 14.24
N GLY A 52 -6.27 -22.78 13.39
CA GLY A 52 -6.44 -22.80 11.92
C GLY A 52 -6.70 -21.40 11.35
N LEU A 53 -5.93 -20.41 11.77
CA LEU A 53 -6.13 -19.03 11.31
C LEU A 53 -5.58 -18.87 9.90
N ASP A 54 -6.46 -18.54 8.97
CA ASP A 54 -6.15 -17.99 7.68
C ASP A 54 -6.50 -16.49 7.69
N PHE A 55 -5.59 -15.71 8.28
CA PHE A 55 -5.77 -14.26 8.37
C PHE A 55 -5.07 -13.56 7.22
N ASN A 56 -5.85 -13.23 6.21
CA ASN A 56 -5.42 -12.36 5.15
C ASN A 56 -5.88 -10.92 5.43
N ARG A 57 -4.92 -10.04 5.72
CA ARG A 57 -5.22 -8.62 5.94
C ARG A 57 -5.49 -7.97 4.59
N SER A 58 -6.76 -7.73 4.30
CA SER A 58 -7.12 -6.89 3.16
C SER A 58 -6.62 -5.46 3.40
N ASP A 59 -5.66 -5.02 2.61
CA ASP A 59 -5.13 -3.65 2.63
C ASP A 59 -5.71 -2.87 1.44
N HIS A 60 -5.88 -1.54 1.61
CA HIS A 60 -6.29 -0.63 0.53
C HIS A 60 -5.28 -0.58 -0.64
N LYS A 61 -4.07 -1.10 -0.42
CA LYS A 61 -3.00 -1.18 -1.44
C LYS A 61 -3.16 -2.35 -2.42
N GLU A 62 -4.02 -3.33 -2.09
CA GLU A 62 -4.26 -4.53 -2.89
C GLU A 62 -5.60 -4.46 -3.63
N GLY A 63 -5.77 -5.27 -4.67
CA GLY A 63 -6.96 -5.34 -5.51
C GLY A 63 -6.86 -4.48 -6.76
N ILE A 64 -7.94 -4.44 -7.53
CA ILE A 64 -8.00 -3.80 -8.86
C ILE A 64 -7.81 -2.28 -8.76
N ALA A 65 -7.09 -1.69 -9.70
CA ALA A 65 -6.84 -0.26 -9.87
C ALA A 65 -6.40 0.49 -8.59
N PRO A 66 -5.36 0.03 -7.86
CA PRO A 66 -4.99 0.62 -6.57
C PRO A 66 -4.57 2.10 -6.68
N TYR A 67 -3.89 2.49 -7.75
CA TYR A 67 -3.51 3.88 -8.02
C TYR A 67 -4.73 4.77 -8.24
N PHE A 68 -5.70 4.33 -9.03
CA PHE A 68 -6.92 5.07 -9.26
C PHE A 68 -7.75 5.22 -7.97
N ARG A 69 -7.83 4.18 -7.15
CA ARG A 69 -8.50 4.26 -5.84
C ARG A 69 -7.83 5.27 -4.91
N GLU A 70 -6.51 5.34 -4.92
CA GLU A 70 -5.76 6.33 -4.16
C GLU A 70 -6.00 7.75 -4.71
N TRP A 71 -6.00 7.91 -6.03
CA TRP A 71 -6.35 9.17 -6.68
C TRP A 71 -7.76 9.64 -6.26
N ILE A 72 -8.76 8.73 -6.31
CA ILE A 72 -10.12 9.04 -5.84
C ILE A 72 -10.10 9.46 -4.36
N ARG A 73 -9.39 8.72 -3.51
CA ARG A 73 -9.28 9.05 -2.09
C ARG A 73 -8.74 10.45 -1.88
N LEU A 74 -7.63 10.77 -2.53
CA LEU A 74 -7.01 12.10 -2.45
C LEU A 74 -7.95 13.19 -2.94
N THR A 75 -8.64 12.96 -4.05
CA THR A 75 -9.61 13.90 -4.62
C THR A 75 -10.77 14.16 -3.66
N LEU A 76 -11.42 13.11 -3.17
CA LEU A 76 -12.59 13.22 -2.29
C LEU A 76 -12.24 13.80 -0.92
N THR A 77 -11.03 13.58 -0.41
CA THR A 77 -10.57 14.05 0.91
C THR A 77 -9.76 15.35 0.85
N ALA A 78 -9.58 15.94 -0.32
CA ALA A 78 -8.82 17.17 -0.46
C ALA A 78 -9.38 18.26 0.45
N PRO A 79 -8.55 18.94 1.26
CA PRO A 79 -9.01 20.07 2.06
C PRO A 79 -9.24 21.29 1.19
N GLU A 80 -10.01 22.25 1.70
CA GLU A 80 -10.15 23.55 1.04
C GLU A 80 -8.76 24.21 0.89
N PRO A 81 -8.40 24.64 -0.32
CA PRO A 81 -7.11 25.29 -0.55
C PRO A 81 -7.04 26.63 0.16
N LYS A 82 -6.08 26.77 1.07
CA LYS A 82 -5.78 28.04 1.77
C LYS A 82 -4.37 28.45 1.45
N ARG A 83 -4.16 29.73 1.08
CA ARG A 83 -2.84 30.23 0.64
C ARG A 83 -1.72 29.98 1.65
N GLU A 84 -2.05 30.00 2.92
CA GLU A 84 -1.12 29.75 4.04
C GLU A 84 -0.53 28.33 4.05
N ASN A 85 -1.22 27.37 3.44
CA ASN A 85 -0.76 25.96 3.36
C ASN A 85 0.18 25.70 2.20
N TYR A 86 0.48 26.71 1.38
CA TYR A 86 1.33 26.59 0.20
C TYR A 86 2.56 27.49 0.32
N ALA A 87 3.74 26.95 0.05
CA ALA A 87 4.95 27.75 -0.02
C ALA A 87 4.88 28.80 -1.14
N SER A 88 5.68 29.85 -1.05
CA SER A 88 5.67 30.97 -2.04
C SER A 88 5.83 30.50 -3.48
N TRP A 89 6.68 29.49 -3.71
CA TRP A 89 6.94 28.91 -5.04
C TRP A 89 5.81 28.01 -5.55
N GLN A 90 4.82 27.65 -4.72
CA GLN A 90 3.67 26.79 -5.09
C GLN A 90 2.45 27.61 -5.51
N ALA A 91 2.61 28.85 -5.97
CA ALA A 91 1.49 29.69 -6.38
C ALA A 91 0.64 29.07 -7.48
N GLN A 92 1.28 28.44 -8.48
CA GLN A 92 0.56 27.74 -9.56
C GLN A 92 -0.27 26.58 -9.02
N LYS A 93 0.30 25.77 -8.13
CA LYS A 93 -0.42 24.65 -7.52
C LYS A 93 -1.63 25.13 -6.69
N PHE A 94 -1.46 26.19 -5.91
CA PHE A 94 -2.58 26.79 -5.17
C PHE A 94 -3.72 27.23 -6.08
N TYR A 95 -3.37 27.85 -7.23
CA TYR A 95 -4.36 28.26 -8.22
C TYR A 95 -5.10 27.05 -8.82
N GLU A 96 -4.38 26.01 -9.21
CA GLU A 96 -4.94 24.78 -9.77
C GLU A 96 -5.86 24.05 -8.75
N ASP A 97 -5.41 23.90 -7.52
CA ASP A 97 -6.21 23.28 -6.45
C ASP A 97 -7.46 24.13 -6.14
N SER A 98 -7.37 25.46 -6.22
CA SER A 98 -8.52 26.37 -6.05
C SER A 98 -9.53 26.22 -7.18
N LEU A 99 -9.07 26.09 -8.42
CA LEU A 99 -9.95 25.80 -9.56
C LEU A 99 -10.64 24.43 -9.42
N GLN A 100 -9.89 23.40 -8.99
CA GLN A 100 -10.47 22.09 -8.70
C GLN A 100 -11.52 22.17 -7.59
N TRP A 101 -11.24 22.91 -6.52
CA TRP A 101 -12.20 23.09 -5.44
C TRP A 101 -13.51 23.73 -5.90
N VAL A 102 -13.45 24.74 -6.75
CA VAL A 102 -14.64 25.44 -7.23
C VAL A 102 -15.40 24.63 -8.30
N ASN A 103 -14.67 24.08 -9.28
CA ASN A 103 -15.27 23.55 -10.50
C ASN A 103 -15.50 22.02 -10.46
N ASN A 104 -14.80 21.29 -9.61
CA ASN A 104 -14.92 19.84 -9.51
C ASN A 104 -15.72 19.45 -8.26
N PRO A 105 -16.96 18.98 -8.38
CA PRO A 105 -17.79 18.60 -7.24
C PRO A 105 -17.22 17.43 -6.43
N ALA A 106 -16.38 16.58 -7.04
CA ALA A 106 -15.71 15.47 -6.35
C ALA A 106 -14.51 15.93 -5.52
N TYR A 107 -13.86 17.04 -5.88
CA TYR A 107 -12.69 17.54 -5.16
C TYR A 107 -13.11 18.12 -3.80
N GLY A 108 -12.62 17.51 -2.72
CA GLY A 108 -13.01 17.86 -1.36
C GLY A 108 -14.44 17.47 -0.99
N TRP A 109 -15.01 16.46 -1.64
CA TRP A 109 -16.41 16.07 -1.45
C TRP A 109 -16.80 15.84 0.00
N ILE A 110 -15.96 15.21 0.82
CA ILE A 110 -16.25 14.95 2.24
C ILE A 110 -16.39 16.24 3.07
N HIS A 111 -15.70 17.30 2.68
CA HIS A 111 -15.78 18.61 3.34
C HIS A 111 -16.99 19.41 2.91
N LYS A 112 -17.40 19.24 1.65
CA LYS A 112 -18.58 19.91 1.06
C LYS A 112 -19.90 19.24 1.47
N ASN A 113 -19.84 17.97 1.87
CA ASN A 113 -21.02 17.14 2.19
C ASN A 113 -20.84 16.47 3.57
N PRO A 114 -20.87 17.22 4.67
CA PRO A 114 -20.80 16.63 6.00
C PRO A 114 -22.05 15.79 6.29
N LYS A 115 -21.94 14.84 7.23
CA LYS A 115 -23.08 14.07 7.74
C LYS A 115 -24.08 14.97 8.48
N SER A 116 -25.25 14.43 8.76
CA SER A 116 -26.31 15.13 9.50
C SER A 116 -25.89 15.60 10.90
N ASP A 117 -24.91 14.90 11.50
CA ASP A 117 -24.32 15.24 12.80
C ASP A 117 -23.14 16.24 12.70
N GLY A 118 -22.83 16.75 11.49
CA GLY A 118 -21.71 17.64 11.21
C GLY A 118 -20.34 16.95 11.07
N SER A 119 -20.25 15.65 11.30
CA SER A 119 -19.00 14.90 11.12
C SER A 119 -18.71 14.66 9.63
N LEU A 120 -17.42 14.49 9.29
CA LEU A 120 -17.01 14.16 7.93
C LEU A 120 -17.17 12.66 7.64
N TYR A 121 -17.45 12.33 6.37
CA TYR A 121 -17.45 10.95 5.93
C TYR A 121 -16.03 10.35 5.98
N ASN A 122 -15.94 9.11 6.45
CA ASN A 122 -14.75 8.29 6.35
C ASN A 122 -14.91 7.31 5.18
N ILE A 123 -14.08 7.48 4.14
CA ILE A 123 -14.17 6.69 2.90
C ILE A 123 -14.10 5.18 3.13
N TYR A 124 -13.37 4.75 4.16
CA TYR A 124 -13.16 3.33 4.46
C TYR A 124 -14.17 2.71 5.45
N LYS A 125 -14.88 3.55 6.22
CA LYS A 125 -15.73 3.06 7.32
C LYS A 125 -17.22 3.28 7.11
N ASP A 126 -17.59 4.29 6.36
CA ASP A 126 -18.99 4.73 6.28
C ASP A 126 -19.76 4.08 5.11
N GLY A 127 -19.19 3.07 4.45
CA GLY A 127 -19.89 2.26 3.45
C GLY A 127 -20.28 3.02 2.18
N LEU A 128 -19.52 4.05 1.81
CA LEU A 128 -19.76 4.83 0.58
C LEU A 128 -19.64 3.94 -0.66
N LYS A 129 -20.60 4.08 -1.58
CA LYS A 129 -20.57 3.44 -2.90
C LYS A 129 -20.11 4.46 -3.93
N ILE A 130 -18.90 4.27 -4.46
CA ILE A 130 -18.29 5.17 -5.44
C ILE A 130 -18.38 4.50 -6.81
N HIS A 131 -19.21 5.04 -7.68
CA HIS A 131 -19.35 4.59 -9.06
C HIS A 131 -18.34 5.31 -9.95
N THR A 132 -17.59 4.55 -10.74
CA THR A 132 -16.55 5.07 -11.63
C THR A 132 -16.79 4.64 -13.07
N THR A 133 -16.05 5.23 -14.00
CA THR A 133 -16.12 4.92 -15.44
C THR A 133 -15.16 3.80 -15.85
N LEU A 134 -14.34 3.27 -14.92
CA LEU A 134 -13.41 2.17 -15.20
C LEU A 134 -14.16 0.91 -15.64
N ASP A 135 -13.64 0.25 -16.68
CA ASP A 135 -14.03 -1.11 -17.03
C ASP A 135 -13.07 -2.10 -16.34
N SER A 136 -13.60 -2.91 -15.43
CA SER A 136 -12.79 -3.83 -14.62
C SER A 136 -12.08 -4.90 -15.45
N ARG A 137 -12.63 -5.29 -16.60
CA ARG A 137 -12.00 -6.27 -17.51
C ARG A 137 -10.84 -5.64 -18.26
N LEU A 138 -11.04 -4.44 -18.82
CA LEU A 138 -9.99 -3.68 -19.48
C LEU A 138 -8.86 -3.33 -18.51
N GLN A 139 -9.21 -2.92 -17.28
CA GLN A 139 -8.24 -2.65 -16.22
C GLN A 139 -7.37 -3.87 -15.92
N LYS A 140 -7.99 -5.04 -15.75
CA LYS A 140 -7.25 -6.28 -15.49
C LYS A 140 -6.30 -6.65 -16.65
N PHE A 141 -6.77 -6.54 -17.89
CA PHE A 141 -5.91 -6.80 -19.06
C PHE A 141 -4.74 -5.81 -19.13
N ALA A 142 -4.97 -4.55 -18.79
CA ALA A 142 -3.93 -3.54 -18.79
C ALA A 142 -2.88 -3.78 -17.70
N GLU A 143 -3.31 -4.10 -16.48
CA GLU A 143 -2.40 -4.47 -15.38
C GLU A 143 -1.56 -5.69 -15.76
N GLN A 144 -2.20 -6.73 -16.30
CA GLN A 144 -1.52 -7.95 -16.74
C GLN A 144 -0.54 -7.68 -17.90
N SER A 145 -0.95 -6.94 -18.92
CA SER A 145 -0.08 -6.60 -20.06
C SER A 145 1.14 -5.78 -19.63
N LEU A 146 0.96 -4.85 -18.68
CA LEU A 146 2.07 -4.07 -18.13
C LEU A 146 3.05 -4.99 -17.38
N GLU A 147 2.55 -5.89 -16.54
CA GLU A 147 3.37 -6.83 -15.79
C GLU A 147 4.14 -7.78 -16.74
N GLU A 148 3.47 -8.37 -17.71
CA GLU A 148 4.07 -9.26 -18.69
C GLU A 148 5.15 -8.56 -19.52
N HIS A 149 4.85 -7.38 -20.06
CA HIS A 149 5.80 -6.67 -20.91
C HIS A 149 6.99 -6.10 -20.13
N LEU A 150 6.75 -5.45 -19.00
CA LEU A 150 7.84 -4.95 -18.18
C LEU A 150 8.63 -6.08 -17.51
N GLY A 151 7.95 -7.06 -16.91
CA GLY A 151 8.57 -8.12 -16.13
C GLY A 151 9.32 -9.13 -16.96
N ASN A 152 8.69 -9.63 -18.05
CA ASN A 152 9.23 -10.74 -18.83
C ASN A 152 10.12 -10.30 -19.99
N GLU A 153 9.91 -9.08 -20.53
CA GLU A 153 10.66 -8.63 -21.69
C GLU A 153 11.65 -7.51 -21.37
N LEU A 154 11.18 -6.39 -20.83
CA LEU A 154 12.01 -5.20 -20.69
C LEU A 154 12.96 -5.25 -19.51
N GLN A 155 12.52 -5.77 -18.36
CA GLN A 155 13.35 -5.84 -17.15
C GLN A 155 14.58 -6.74 -17.34
N PRO A 156 14.48 -7.96 -17.94
CA PRO A 156 15.66 -8.76 -18.25
C PRO A 156 16.62 -8.09 -19.21
N LYS A 157 16.10 -7.45 -20.26
CA LYS A 157 16.91 -6.67 -21.21
C LYS A 157 17.62 -5.49 -20.53
N PHE A 158 16.93 -4.80 -19.61
CA PHE A 158 17.52 -3.73 -18.82
C PHE A 158 18.66 -4.25 -17.95
N PHE A 159 18.48 -5.34 -17.22
CA PHE A 159 19.53 -5.95 -16.43
C PHE A 159 20.70 -6.40 -17.29
N GLN A 160 20.44 -7.04 -18.43
CA GLN A 160 21.47 -7.46 -19.37
C GLN A 160 22.28 -6.28 -19.92
N SER A 161 21.60 -5.20 -20.33
CA SER A 161 22.25 -3.99 -20.85
C SER A 161 23.14 -3.32 -19.80
N LYS A 162 22.78 -3.50 -18.53
CA LYS A 162 23.42 -2.87 -17.40
C LYS A 162 24.55 -3.73 -16.80
N SER A 163 24.50 -5.03 -16.91
CA SER A 163 25.55 -5.95 -16.43
C SER A 163 26.78 -6.00 -17.33
N VAL A 164 26.73 -5.41 -18.51
CA VAL A 164 27.85 -5.45 -19.46
C VAL A 164 29.06 -4.67 -18.97
N LYS A 165 30.04 -5.41 -18.47
CA LYS A 165 31.46 -5.06 -18.29
C LYS A 165 31.78 -3.82 -17.45
N GLY A 166 31.47 -3.84 -16.15
CA GLY A 166 32.09 -2.89 -15.21
C GLY A 166 31.81 -1.40 -15.41
N LYS A 167 31.15 -1.04 -16.49
CA LYS A 167 30.79 0.35 -16.82
C LYS A 167 29.62 0.91 -16.02
N HIS A 168 28.99 0.11 -15.17
CA HIS A 168 27.73 0.45 -14.54
C HIS A 168 27.68 0.01 -13.07
N ALA A 169 28.79 0.10 -12.34
CA ALA A 169 28.82 -0.11 -10.90
C ALA A 169 27.89 0.86 -10.13
N ASP A 170 27.56 2.00 -10.76
CA ASP A 170 26.70 3.06 -10.16
C ASP A 170 25.20 2.92 -10.49
N MET A 171 24.82 1.77 -11.05
CA MET A 171 23.43 1.49 -11.39
C MET A 171 22.50 1.49 -10.19
N PRO A 172 21.23 1.85 -10.40
CA PRO A 172 20.44 1.93 -11.66
C PRO A 172 20.53 3.27 -12.40
N PHE A 173 21.38 4.15 -11.99
CA PHE A 173 21.43 5.53 -12.51
C PHE A 173 22.05 5.64 -13.90
N SER A 174 21.74 6.73 -14.59
CA SER A 174 22.35 7.06 -15.88
C SER A 174 23.84 7.40 -15.66
N SER A 175 24.68 7.06 -16.64
CA SER A 175 26.09 7.46 -16.66
C SER A 175 26.30 8.99 -16.69
N LYS A 176 25.25 9.77 -16.97
CA LYS A 176 25.26 11.24 -16.91
C LYS A 176 25.09 11.80 -15.50
N ILE A 177 24.72 10.95 -14.53
CA ILE A 177 24.54 11.35 -13.12
C ILE A 177 25.82 11.04 -12.36
N SER A 178 26.36 12.03 -11.65
CA SER A 178 27.55 11.84 -10.82
C SER A 178 27.24 10.90 -9.63
N LYS A 179 28.29 10.29 -9.08
CA LYS A 179 28.15 9.44 -7.88
C LYS A 179 27.49 10.19 -6.72
N SER A 180 27.89 11.46 -6.50
CA SER A 180 27.30 12.30 -5.45
C SER A 180 25.81 12.54 -5.67
N GLN A 181 25.38 12.79 -6.91
CA GLN A 181 23.95 12.95 -7.23
C GLN A 181 23.18 11.64 -7.02
N ALA A 182 23.77 10.49 -7.37
CA ALA A 182 23.15 9.20 -7.13
C ALA A 182 22.98 8.92 -5.62
N GLU A 183 23.99 9.22 -4.82
CA GLU A 183 23.92 9.14 -3.35
C GLU A 183 22.85 10.07 -2.77
N GLU A 184 22.75 11.29 -3.27
CA GLU A 184 21.72 12.23 -2.84
C GLU A 184 20.31 11.74 -3.15
N ILE A 185 20.09 11.13 -4.32
CA ILE A 185 18.79 10.54 -4.69
C ILE A 185 18.42 9.40 -3.74
N ILE A 186 19.36 8.53 -3.39
CA ILE A 186 19.15 7.43 -2.45
C ILE A 186 18.86 7.97 -1.04
N ASN A 187 19.65 8.93 -0.56
CA ASN A 187 19.46 9.53 0.75
C ASN A 187 18.10 10.26 0.85
N ARG A 188 17.67 10.96 -0.21
CA ARG A 188 16.35 11.58 -0.28
C ARG A 188 15.24 10.52 -0.23
N ALA A 189 15.40 9.40 -0.93
CA ALA A 189 14.45 8.30 -0.87
C ALA A 189 14.38 7.68 0.52
N ALA A 190 15.51 7.53 1.22
CA ALA A 190 15.55 7.05 2.60
C ALA A 190 14.79 7.99 3.56
N LYS A 191 15.03 9.30 3.47
CA LYS A 191 14.35 10.32 4.28
C LYS A 191 12.83 10.38 4.02
N ASN A 192 12.39 10.06 2.81
CA ASN A 192 10.99 10.03 2.43
C ASN A 192 10.29 8.70 2.78
N SER A 193 11.00 7.70 3.28
CA SER A 193 10.44 6.40 3.63
C SER A 193 9.61 6.44 4.92
N ASP A 194 8.63 5.53 5.02
CA ASP A 194 7.83 5.35 6.24
C ASP A 194 8.69 4.97 7.44
N ARG A 195 9.75 4.18 7.21
CA ARG A 195 10.71 3.81 8.26
C ARG A 195 11.39 5.03 8.87
N TYR A 196 11.88 5.96 8.04
CA TYR A 196 12.50 7.19 8.53
C TYR A 196 11.51 8.03 9.33
N ARG A 197 10.30 8.22 8.80
CA ARG A 197 9.23 8.98 9.48
C ARG A 197 8.84 8.34 10.82
N ALA A 198 8.73 7.02 10.88
CA ALA A 198 8.41 6.31 12.10
C ALA A 198 9.52 6.46 13.17
N LEU A 199 10.79 6.32 12.78
CA LEU A 199 11.93 6.51 13.69
C LEU A 199 12.01 7.95 14.21
N LYS A 200 11.83 8.94 13.33
CA LYS A 200 11.75 10.36 13.73
C LYS A 200 10.61 10.62 14.71
N LYS A 201 9.44 10.09 14.45
CA LYS A 201 8.28 10.21 15.36
C LYS A 201 8.52 9.52 16.70
N ALA A 202 9.33 8.48 16.75
CA ALA A 202 9.76 7.79 17.97
C ALA A 202 10.88 8.54 18.72
N GLY A 203 11.38 9.69 18.20
CA GLY A 203 12.41 10.50 18.83
C GLY A 203 13.85 10.05 18.55
N ALA A 204 14.07 9.14 17.58
CA ALA A 204 15.41 8.67 17.26
C ALA A 204 16.30 9.78 16.69
N SER A 205 17.56 9.81 17.11
CA SER A 205 18.59 10.69 16.57
C SER A 205 19.00 10.31 15.15
N GLU A 206 19.63 11.23 14.42
CA GLU A 206 20.13 10.94 13.05
C GLU A 206 21.15 9.80 13.04
N ALA A 207 21.99 9.69 14.09
CA ALA A 207 22.97 8.61 14.21
C ALA A 207 22.28 7.24 14.37
N GLU A 208 21.25 7.15 15.20
CA GLU A 208 20.45 5.92 15.38
C GLU A 208 19.69 5.54 14.12
N ILE A 209 19.11 6.52 13.41
CA ILE A 209 18.46 6.31 12.14
C ILE A 209 19.44 5.77 11.11
N THR A 210 20.62 6.40 10.99
CA THR A 210 21.68 5.94 10.08
C THR A 210 22.12 4.52 10.40
N LYS A 211 22.33 4.20 11.68
CA LYS A 211 22.64 2.84 12.12
C LYS A 211 21.55 1.85 11.74
N ASN A 212 20.26 2.20 11.97
CA ASN A 212 19.13 1.37 11.61
C ASN A 212 19.05 1.10 10.10
N PHE A 213 19.30 2.12 9.26
CA PHE A 213 19.30 1.98 7.81
C PHE A 213 20.45 1.14 7.25
N ASN A 214 21.52 0.98 8.00
CA ASN A 214 22.68 0.17 7.63
C ASN A 214 22.75 -1.19 8.37
N THR A 215 21.73 -1.54 9.16
CA THR A 215 21.63 -2.83 9.84
C THR A 215 20.76 -3.78 9.01
N ALA A 216 21.30 -4.96 8.70
CA ALA A 216 20.58 -6.00 7.97
C ALA A 216 19.33 -6.45 8.75
N THR A 217 18.22 -6.58 8.05
CA THR A 217 16.91 -6.91 8.62
C THR A 217 16.17 -7.83 7.65
N GLU A 218 15.46 -8.82 8.17
CA GLU A 218 14.54 -9.63 7.38
C GLU A 218 13.42 -8.74 6.82
N MET A 219 13.17 -8.86 5.53
CA MET A 219 12.16 -8.07 4.85
C MET A 219 11.64 -8.77 3.60
N LYS A 220 10.45 -8.39 3.18
CA LYS A 220 9.89 -8.74 1.88
C LYS A 220 10.21 -7.66 0.87
N VAL A 221 10.70 -8.05 -0.29
CA VAL A 221 10.96 -7.15 -1.41
C VAL A 221 10.14 -7.54 -2.63
N PHE A 222 9.92 -6.58 -3.50
CA PHE A 222 9.21 -6.81 -4.76
C PHE A 222 10.06 -7.62 -5.73
N SER A 223 9.44 -8.58 -6.40
CA SER A 223 9.92 -9.13 -7.67
C SER A 223 8.76 -9.25 -8.64
N TRP A 224 9.04 -9.38 -9.95
CA TRP A 224 8.01 -9.60 -10.96
C TRP A 224 7.29 -10.95 -10.80
N GLN A 225 7.87 -11.88 -10.06
CA GLN A 225 7.29 -13.21 -9.77
C GLN A 225 6.59 -13.25 -8.40
N GLY A 226 6.43 -12.11 -7.74
CA GLY A 226 5.84 -12.00 -6.42
C GLY A 226 6.82 -11.50 -5.36
N GLU A 227 6.41 -11.54 -4.11
CA GLU A 227 7.25 -11.10 -2.99
C GLU A 227 8.32 -12.13 -2.66
N VAL A 228 9.53 -11.64 -2.38
CA VAL A 228 10.67 -12.47 -1.98
C VAL A 228 11.10 -12.10 -0.57
N ASP A 229 11.19 -13.10 0.32
CA ASP A 229 11.77 -12.95 1.64
C ASP A 229 13.30 -12.90 1.52
N THR A 230 13.90 -11.87 2.11
CA THR A 230 15.35 -11.64 2.02
C THR A 230 15.86 -10.88 3.24
N VAL A 231 17.19 -10.93 3.44
CA VAL A 231 17.89 -10.16 4.48
C VAL A 231 18.71 -9.08 3.79
N LEU A 232 18.27 -7.84 3.91
CA LEU A 232 18.93 -6.66 3.35
C LEU A 232 19.03 -5.54 4.39
N THR A 233 19.96 -4.61 4.18
CA THR A 233 19.84 -3.33 4.88
C THR A 233 18.68 -2.51 4.27
N PRO A 234 17.98 -1.69 5.05
CA PRO A 234 16.97 -0.78 4.49
C PRO A 234 17.51 0.12 3.38
N MET A 235 18.79 0.53 3.47
CA MET A 235 19.45 1.31 2.42
C MET A 235 19.60 0.50 1.13
N ASP A 236 20.01 -0.77 1.23
CA ASP A 236 20.17 -1.63 0.04
C ASP A 236 18.82 -2.01 -0.56
N SER A 237 17.76 -2.15 0.25
CA SER A 237 16.41 -2.36 -0.27
C SER A 237 15.91 -1.16 -1.08
N ILE A 238 16.24 0.06 -0.68
CA ILE A 238 15.92 1.27 -1.46
C ILE A 238 16.66 1.24 -2.80
N LYS A 239 17.95 0.92 -2.80
CA LYS A 239 18.73 0.75 -4.05
C LYS A 239 18.13 -0.34 -4.92
N TYR A 240 17.81 -1.51 -4.35
CA TYR A 240 17.20 -2.63 -5.06
C TYR A 240 15.92 -2.21 -5.79
N HIS A 241 15.00 -1.50 -5.12
CA HIS A 241 13.75 -1.06 -5.75
C HIS A 241 13.95 0.01 -6.84
N LYS A 242 15.10 0.69 -6.90
CA LYS A 242 15.44 1.61 -7.98
C LYS A 242 15.78 0.91 -9.31
N PHE A 243 16.11 -0.38 -9.29
CA PHE A 243 16.39 -1.15 -10.51
C PHE A 243 15.15 -1.53 -11.30
N PHE A 244 13.97 -1.47 -10.70
CA PHE A 244 12.73 -1.87 -11.37
C PHE A 244 12.23 -0.77 -12.31
N LEU A 245 11.94 -1.18 -13.55
CA LEU A 245 11.30 -0.33 -14.53
C LEU A 245 9.88 0.02 -14.07
N ARG A 246 9.44 1.20 -14.40
CA ARG A 246 8.11 1.70 -14.07
C ARG A 246 7.46 2.27 -15.31
N ALA A 247 6.18 2.06 -15.46
CA ALA A 247 5.37 2.68 -16.50
C ALA A 247 3.95 2.91 -15.97
N GLY A 248 3.29 3.91 -16.50
CA GLY A 248 1.87 4.15 -16.33
C GLY A 248 1.14 4.02 -17.65
N MET A 249 -0.16 3.69 -17.58
CA MET A 249 -1.03 3.59 -18.74
C MET A 249 -2.43 4.09 -18.39
N MET A 250 -2.98 4.92 -19.26
CA MET A 250 -4.37 5.36 -19.17
C MET A 250 -5.08 5.16 -20.51
N SER A 251 -6.30 4.66 -20.48
CA SER A 251 -7.17 4.60 -21.64
C SER A 251 -8.42 5.42 -21.41
N VAL A 252 -8.73 6.29 -22.36
CA VAL A 252 -9.86 7.21 -22.32
C VAL A 252 -10.75 6.99 -23.53
N ASP A 253 -12.06 6.95 -23.32
CA ASP A 253 -13.05 6.93 -24.40
C ASP A 253 -13.06 8.29 -25.11
N PRO A 254 -12.73 8.38 -26.41
CA PRO A 254 -12.62 9.64 -27.11
C PRO A 254 -13.96 10.37 -27.31
N HIS A 255 -15.08 9.65 -27.20
CA HIS A 255 -16.39 10.24 -27.41
C HIS A 255 -16.94 11.00 -26.19
N ASN A 256 -16.58 10.59 -24.99
CA ASN A 256 -17.14 11.14 -23.75
C ASN A 256 -16.09 11.51 -22.69
N GLY A 257 -14.80 11.26 -22.95
CA GLY A 257 -13.71 11.56 -22.03
C GLY A 257 -13.65 10.62 -20.79
N HIS A 258 -14.40 9.54 -20.77
CA HIS A 258 -14.41 8.63 -19.63
C HIS A 258 -13.14 7.79 -19.55
N ILE A 259 -12.49 7.80 -18.41
CA ILE A 259 -11.35 6.94 -18.12
C ILE A 259 -11.85 5.50 -18.00
N LYS A 260 -11.38 4.61 -18.87
CA LYS A 260 -11.70 3.18 -18.90
C LYS A 260 -10.63 2.32 -18.22
N VAL A 261 -9.38 2.78 -18.26
CA VAL A 261 -8.22 2.10 -17.65
C VAL A 261 -7.33 3.15 -16.98
N TYR A 262 -6.80 2.81 -15.82
CA TYR A 262 -5.84 3.64 -15.10
C TYR A 262 -4.82 2.76 -14.35
N VAL A 263 -3.62 2.65 -14.87
CA VAL A 263 -2.52 1.90 -14.28
C VAL A 263 -1.38 2.86 -13.99
N GLY A 264 -1.21 3.25 -12.74
CA GLY A 264 -0.19 4.23 -12.33
C GLY A 264 1.20 3.65 -12.09
N GLY A 265 1.35 2.32 -12.16
CA GLY A 265 2.63 1.67 -11.95
C GLY A 265 2.53 0.16 -11.79
N PRO A 266 3.67 -0.54 -11.64
CA PRO A 266 3.69 -2.00 -11.61
C PRO A 266 3.11 -2.61 -10.32
N ASN A 267 3.25 -1.95 -9.19
CA ASN A 267 2.76 -2.46 -7.89
C ASN A 267 2.65 -1.32 -6.87
N PHE A 268 1.45 -1.01 -6.43
CA PHE A 268 1.19 0.11 -5.54
C PHE A 268 1.76 -0.07 -4.12
N LYS A 269 1.93 -1.31 -3.66
CA LYS A 269 2.52 -1.59 -2.34
C LYS A 269 3.97 -1.11 -2.24
N TYR A 270 4.74 -1.30 -3.33
CA TYR A 270 6.16 -0.98 -3.38
C TYR A 270 6.48 0.32 -4.14
N PHE A 271 5.63 0.72 -5.08
CA PHE A 271 5.84 1.86 -5.97
C PHE A 271 4.62 2.77 -5.96
N GLN A 272 4.49 3.58 -4.90
CA GLN A 272 3.31 4.42 -4.69
C GLN A 272 3.27 5.68 -5.56
N TYR A 273 4.37 6.02 -6.24
CA TYR A 273 4.38 7.15 -7.17
C TYR A 273 3.59 6.79 -8.43
N ASP A 274 2.56 7.60 -8.70
CA ASP A 274 1.71 7.45 -9.87
C ASP A 274 2.42 8.02 -11.10
N MET A 275 2.46 7.24 -12.19
CA MET A 275 3.13 7.57 -13.44
C MET A 275 2.16 8.09 -14.53
N VAL A 276 0.85 8.19 -14.23
CA VAL A 276 -0.19 8.75 -15.12
C VAL A 276 -0.35 10.25 -14.95
#